data_3ec4d96f3742a0dd0e5e84dd8ce4370d
#
_entry.id   3ec4d96f3742a0dd0e5e84dd8ce4370d
#
_cell.length_a   1.000
_cell.length_b   1.000
_cell.length_c   1.000
_cell.angle_alpha   90.00
_cell.angle_beta   90.00
_cell.angle_gamma   90.00
#
_symmetry.space_group_name_H-M   'P 1'
#
loop_
_entity.id
_entity.type
_entity.pdbx_description
1 polymer ?
#
loop_
_entity_poly.entity_id
_entity_poly.type
_entity_poly.pdbx_seq_one_letter_code
_entity_poly.pdbx_strand_id
1 'polypeptide(L)'
;MLNHVTKTIVFTLLTISFALGQTLVLKEGTDVALRFADALSSKTAAIEDPVNLVLTEDLKVGDVVVAKAGTKALGSITNAKRAGMLGKGGELNMRLEYIKLGDIKVKLRGTKAREGDSKTGTMVALTVLFGPIGLIKKGKEIEIKEGTSLKAFVADDASVSAVK
;
A
#
# COMPACT_ATOMS: atom_id res chain seq x y z
N MET A 1 -39.63 38.48 -32.91
CA MET A 1 -39.74 37.09 -32.44
C MET A 1 -38.42 36.30 -32.46
N LEU A 2 -37.27 36.96 -32.59
CA LEU A 2 -35.97 36.29 -32.74
C LEU A 2 -35.12 36.25 -31.45
N ASN A 3 -35.57 36.88 -30.38
CA ASN A 3 -34.77 37.07 -29.16
C ASN A 3 -34.89 35.98 -28.07
N HIS A 4 -35.87 35.12 -28.17
CA HIS A 4 -36.04 34.07 -27.15
C HIS A 4 -35.25 32.78 -27.45
N VAL A 5 -35.07 32.45 -28.72
CA VAL A 5 -34.31 31.25 -29.14
C VAL A 5 -32.82 31.44 -28.91
N THR A 6 -32.30 32.63 -29.15
CA THR A 6 -30.86 32.95 -28.92
C THR A 6 -30.48 32.94 -27.44
N LYS A 7 -31.39 33.39 -26.56
CA LYS A 7 -31.13 33.36 -25.11
C LYS A 7 -31.15 31.93 -24.52
N THR A 8 -31.97 31.05 -25.07
CA THR A 8 -32.09 29.66 -24.62
C THR A 8 -30.84 28.85 -24.99
N ILE A 9 -30.26 29.11 -26.17
CA ILE A 9 -29.05 28.41 -26.64
C ILE A 9 -27.82 28.82 -25.83
N VAL A 10 -27.69 30.08 -25.43
CA VAL A 10 -26.56 30.57 -24.62
C VAL A 10 -26.61 30.04 -23.21
N PHE A 11 -27.83 29.81 -22.65
CA PHE A 11 -27.95 29.27 -21.28
C PHE A 11 -27.69 27.77 -21.21
N THR A 12 -27.89 27.03 -22.30
CA THR A 12 -27.65 25.58 -22.34
C THR A 12 -26.17 25.22 -22.56
N LEU A 13 -25.37 26.15 -23.08
CA LEU A 13 -23.94 25.93 -23.31
C LEU A 13 -23.04 26.16 -22.06
N LEU A 14 -23.59 26.73 -20.98
CA LEU A 14 -22.82 27.11 -19.80
C LEU A 14 -22.81 26.03 -18.69
N THR A 15 -23.38 24.86 -18.92
CA THR A 15 -23.40 23.75 -17.96
C THR A 15 -22.48 22.58 -18.31
N ILE A 16 -21.52 22.79 -19.23
CA ILE A 16 -20.40 21.85 -19.35
C ILE A 16 -19.45 22.16 -18.20
N SER A 17 -19.85 21.74 -17.00
CA SER A 17 -18.98 21.77 -15.84
C SER A 17 -17.77 20.90 -16.12
N PHE A 18 -16.64 21.53 -16.28
CA PHE A 18 -15.31 20.95 -16.30
C PHE A 18 -15.15 20.07 -15.06
N ALA A 19 -15.43 18.79 -15.18
CA ALA A 19 -14.92 17.78 -14.27
C ALA A 19 -13.44 17.54 -14.60
N LEU A 20 -12.61 18.58 -14.47
CA LEU A 20 -11.16 18.43 -14.42
C LEU A 20 -10.90 17.64 -13.14
N GLY A 21 -10.62 16.36 -13.28
CA GLY A 21 -10.12 15.55 -12.21
C GLY A 21 -8.89 16.24 -11.62
N GLN A 22 -9.01 16.73 -10.40
CA GLN A 22 -7.87 17.35 -9.70
C GLN A 22 -6.78 16.32 -9.56
N THR A 23 -5.68 16.51 -10.24
CA THR A 23 -4.49 15.70 -10.06
C THR A 23 -3.84 16.13 -8.74
N LEU A 24 -3.82 15.24 -7.79
CA LEU A 24 -3.19 15.42 -6.48
C LEU A 24 -1.83 14.74 -6.48
N VAL A 25 -0.87 15.29 -5.75
CA VAL A 25 0.44 14.65 -5.57
C VAL A 25 0.49 13.99 -4.21
N LEU A 26 0.52 12.67 -4.22
CA LEU A 26 0.80 11.87 -3.04
C LEU A 26 2.32 11.82 -2.85
N LYS A 27 2.81 12.47 -1.81
CA LYS A 27 4.24 12.67 -1.58
C LYS A 27 4.95 11.42 -1.09
N GLU A 28 6.22 11.29 -1.49
CA GLU A 28 7.14 10.31 -0.91
C GLU A 28 7.14 10.38 0.63
N GLY A 29 7.22 9.23 1.28
CA GLY A 29 7.23 9.12 2.74
C GLY A 29 5.88 9.32 3.40
N THR A 30 4.78 9.47 2.64
CA THR A 30 3.42 9.45 3.20
C THR A 30 3.15 8.11 3.87
N ASP A 31 2.64 8.14 5.09
CA ASP A 31 2.28 6.94 5.86
C ASP A 31 1.10 6.21 5.21
N VAL A 32 1.22 4.90 5.10
CA VAL A 32 0.18 4.01 4.57
C VAL A 32 -0.03 2.86 5.56
N ALA A 33 -1.16 2.86 6.24
CA ALA A 33 -1.51 1.81 7.18
C ALA A 33 -2.15 0.62 6.44
N LEU A 34 -1.51 -0.54 6.49
CA LEU A 34 -1.94 -1.76 5.83
C LEU A 34 -2.22 -2.85 6.85
N ARG A 35 -2.93 -3.90 6.41
CA ARG A 35 -3.06 -5.16 7.11
C ARG A 35 -2.96 -6.32 6.14
N PHE A 36 -2.52 -7.47 6.62
CA PHE A 36 -2.51 -8.69 5.84
C PHE A 36 -3.93 -9.15 5.54
N ALA A 37 -4.21 -9.42 4.27
CA ALA A 37 -5.50 -9.96 3.85
C ALA A 37 -5.59 -11.48 4.08
N ASP A 38 -4.43 -12.14 4.08
CA ASP A 38 -4.31 -13.59 4.25
C ASP A 38 -3.29 -13.91 5.34
N ALA A 39 -3.44 -15.05 5.98
CA ALA A 39 -2.42 -15.57 6.90
C ALA A 39 -1.19 -16.05 6.12
N LEU A 40 0.01 -15.81 6.67
CA LEU A 40 1.28 -16.26 6.10
C LEU A 40 2.04 -17.13 7.09
N SER A 41 2.76 -18.14 6.57
CA SER A 41 3.64 -18.98 7.38
C SER A 41 4.94 -19.29 6.66
N SER A 42 6.06 -19.23 7.39
CA SER A 42 7.37 -19.62 6.87
C SER A 42 7.44 -21.09 6.45
N LYS A 43 6.48 -21.89 6.94
CA LYS A 43 6.36 -23.32 6.57
C LYS A 43 5.83 -23.54 5.15
N THR A 44 4.95 -22.68 4.68
CA THR A 44 4.24 -22.85 3.40
C THR A 44 4.62 -21.83 2.35
N ALA A 45 5.11 -20.65 2.76
CA ALA A 45 5.49 -19.59 1.84
C ALA A 45 6.69 -19.99 0.98
N ALA A 46 6.67 -19.57 -0.28
CA ALA A 46 7.79 -19.67 -1.21
C ALA A 46 8.30 -18.27 -1.60
N ILE A 47 9.52 -18.21 -2.11
CA ILE A 47 10.08 -16.96 -2.67
C ILE A 47 9.23 -16.57 -3.87
N GLU A 48 9.00 -15.26 -4.04
CA GLU A 48 8.13 -14.63 -5.04
C GLU A 48 6.62 -14.89 -4.87
N ASP A 49 6.19 -15.61 -3.82
CA ASP A 49 4.77 -15.70 -3.52
C ASP A 49 4.17 -14.32 -3.29
N PRO A 50 2.99 -14.03 -3.87
CA PRO A 50 2.31 -12.76 -3.67
C PRO A 50 1.78 -12.64 -2.25
N VAL A 51 1.96 -11.46 -1.66
CA VAL A 51 1.41 -11.11 -0.35
C VAL A 51 0.30 -10.10 -0.55
N ASN A 52 -0.93 -10.51 -0.27
CA ASN A 52 -2.08 -9.63 -0.36
C ASN A 52 -2.21 -8.79 0.90
N LEU A 53 -2.33 -7.50 0.71
CA LEU A 53 -2.51 -6.50 1.75
C LEU A 53 -3.71 -5.63 1.43
N VAL A 54 -4.29 -5.04 2.45
CA VAL A 54 -5.38 -4.06 2.28
C VAL A 54 -5.15 -2.85 3.18
N LEU A 55 -5.58 -1.70 2.70
CA LEU A 55 -5.54 -0.44 3.44
C LEU A 55 -6.48 -0.53 4.65
N THR A 56 -6.01 -0.13 5.83
CA THR A 56 -6.82 -0.17 7.07
C THR A 56 -7.70 1.05 7.25
N GLU A 57 -7.25 2.20 6.73
CA GLU A 57 -7.92 3.49 6.85
C GLU A 57 -7.83 4.26 5.52
N ASP A 58 -8.65 5.29 5.36
CA ASP A 58 -8.65 6.10 4.15
C ASP A 58 -7.32 6.86 3.98
N LEU A 59 -6.71 6.73 2.82
CA LEU A 59 -5.53 7.49 2.44
C LEU A 59 -5.95 8.85 1.88
N LYS A 60 -5.39 9.92 2.44
CA LYS A 60 -5.76 11.29 2.08
C LYS A 60 -4.55 12.11 1.63
N VAL A 61 -4.81 13.06 0.75
CA VAL A 61 -3.88 14.15 0.42
C VAL A 61 -4.56 15.46 0.81
N GLY A 62 -4.12 16.07 1.92
CA GLY A 62 -4.88 17.12 2.58
C GLY A 62 -6.23 16.59 3.05
N ASP A 63 -7.32 17.23 2.63
CA ASP A 63 -8.68 16.82 2.97
C ASP A 63 -9.32 15.86 1.94
N VAL A 64 -8.62 15.54 0.85
CA VAL A 64 -9.15 14.73 -0.24
C VAL A 64 -8.76 13.28 -0.08
N VAL A 65 -9.76 12.37 -0.10
CA VAL A 65 -9.55 10.93 -0.08
C VAL A 65 -9.08 10.45 -1.44
N VAL A 66 -7.90 9.83 -1.50
CA VAL A 66 -7.30 9.25 -2.72
C VAL A 66 -7.39 7.73 -2.76
N ALA A 67 -7.61 7.10 -1.60
CA ALA A 67 -7.96 5.68 -1.50
C ALA A 67 -8.80 5.42 -0.26
N LYS A 68 -9.81 4.56 -0.38
CA LYS A 68 -10.65 4.12 0.74
C LYS A 68 -10.05 2.92 1.45
N ALA A 69 -10.37 2.77 2.73
CA ALA A 69 -10.08 1.54 3.46
C ALA A 69 -10.53 0.31 2.66
N GLY A 70 -9.75 -0.78 2.71
CA GLY A 70 -9.96 -1.97 1.89
C GLY A 70 -9.31 -1.93 0.50
N THR A 71 -8.71 -0.80 0.09
CA THR A 71 -7.93 -0.73 -1.15
C THR A 71 -6.78 -1.74 -1.11
N LYS A 72 -6.63 -2.50 -2.21
CA LYS A 72 -5.65 -3.58 -2.31
C LYS A 72 -4.24 -3.05 -2.50
N ALA A 73 -3.30 -3.64 -1.77
CA ALA A 73 -1.87 -3.48 -1.97
C ALA A 73 -1.22 -4.85 -2.15
N LEU A 74 -0.08 -4.88 -2.79
CA LEU A 74 0.66 -6.10 -3.10
C LEU A 74 2.08 -6.01 -2.56
N GLY A 75 2.56 -7.13 -2.07
CA GLY A 75 3.96 -7.41 -1.79
C GLY A 75 4.36 -8.76 -2.33
N SER A 76 5.61 -9.14 -2.17
CA SER A 76 6.13 -10.47 -2.51
C SER A 76 7.07 -10.99 -1.42
N ILE A 77 7.14 -12.30 -1.29
CA ILE A 77 8.08 -12.96 -0.37
C ILE A 77 9.48 -12.93 -0.98
N THR A 78 10.45 -12.42 -0.23
CA THR A 78 11.84 -12.35 -0.68
C THR A 78 12.71 -13.43 -0.06
N ASN A 79 12.32 -13.95 1.10
CA ASN A 79 12.97 -15.08 1.75
C ASN A 79 11.96 -15.83 2.61
N ALA A 80 11.94 -17.15 2.49
CA ALA A 80 11.15 -18.03 3.33
C ALA A 80 11.97 -19.28 3.67
N LYS A 81 12.15 -19.53 4.97
CA LYS A 81 12.83 -20.75 5.46
C LYS A 81 11.98 -21.35 6.56
N ARG A 82 11.77 -22.64 6.45
CA ARG A 82 11.11 -23.43 7.50
C ARG A 82 11.97 -23.51 8.75
N ALA A 83 11.32 -23.64 9.88
CA ALA A 83 12.03 -23.99 11.11
C ALA A 83 12.75 -25.34 10.95
N GLY A 84 13.96 -25.39 11.45
CA GLY A 84 14.85 -26.56 11.32
C GLY A 84 15.08 -27.29 12.64
N MET A 85 15.83 -28.40 12.53
CA MET A 85 16.34 -29.10 13.68
C MET A 85 17.31 -28.23 14.50
N LEU A 86 17.61 -28.64 15.71
CA LEU A 86 18.55 -27.97 16.64
C LEU A 86 18.12 -26.55 17.02
N GLY A 87 16.80 -26.29 17.06
CA GLY A 87 16.25 -25.02 17.50
C GLY A 87 16.38 -23.88 16.49
N LYS A 88 16.68 -24.12 15.21
CA LYS A 88 16.69 -23.11 14.16
C LYS A 88 15.25 -22.65 13.90
N GLY A 89 14.98 -21.36 14.13
CA GLY A 89 13.69 -20.73 13.81
C GLY A 89 13.45 -20.60 12.32
N GLY A 90 12.19 -20.52 11.91
CA GLY A 90 11.82 -20.14 10.54
C GLY A 90 12.21 -18.69 10.24
N GLU A 91 12.39 -18.37 8.96
CA GLU A 91 12.61 -17.02 8.46
C GLU A 91 11.52 -16.68 7.44
N LEU A 92 11.02 -15.44 7.50
CA LEU A 92 10.06 -14.94 6.52
C LEU A 92 10.34 -13.45 6.29
N ASN A 93 10.70 -13.08 5.08
CA ASN A 93 10.92 -11.70 4.67
C ASN A 93 10.05 -11.40 3.45
N MET A 94 9.55 -10.17 3.37
CA MET A 94 8.75 -9.71 2.24
C MET A 94 9.22 -8.34 1.78
N ARG A 95 8.89 -8.01 0.54
CA ARG A 95 9.00 -6.68 -0.05
C ARG A 95 7.60 -6.14 -0.32
N LEU A 96 7.36 -4.89 0.01
CA LEU A 96 6.19 -4.17 -0.46
C LEU A 96 6.43 -3.72 -1.89
N GLU A 97 5.44 -3.86 -2.75
CA GLU A 97 5.53 -3.47 -4.14
C GLU A 97 4.72 -2.22 -4.42
N TYR A 98 3.41 -2.30 -4.36
CA TYR A 98 2.54 -1.17 -4.67
C TYR A 98 1.17 -1.26 -4.01
N ILE A 99 0.51 -0.11 -3.91
CA ILE A 99 -0.94 0.00 -3.68
C ILE A 99 -1.62 0.42 -4.99
N LYS A 100 -2.78 -0.16 -5.28
CA LYS A 100 -3.54 0.12 -6.50
C LYS A 100 -4.57 1.22 -6.23
N LEU A 101 -4.33 2.42 -6.76
CA LEU A 101 -5.22 3.57 -6.66
C LEU A 101 -5.95 3.76 -8.01
N GLY A 102 -7.13 3.19 -8.16
CA GLY A 102 -7.80 3.13 -9.47
C GLY A 102 -6.93 2.37 -10.49
N ASP A 103 -6.52 3.05 -11.55
CA ASP A 103 -5.65 2.49 -12.58
C ASP A 103 -4.15 2.72 -12.33
N ILE A 104 -3.81 3.47 -11.28
CA ILE A 104 -2.43 3.83 -10.94
C ILE A 104 -1.87 2.86 -9.89
N LYS A 105 -0.62 2.44 -10.09
CA LYS A 105 0.15 1.68 -9.10
C LYS A 105 1.14 2.61 -8.41
N VAL A 106 0.93 2.87 -7.13
CA VAL A 106 1.83 3.68 -6.32
C VAL A 106 2.77 2.75 -5.57
N LYS A 107 4.07 2.89 -5.79
CA LYS A 107 5.09 2.07 -5.14
C LYS A 107 5.10 2.31 -3.63
N LEU A 108 5.31 1.24 -2.88
CA LEU A 108 5.41 1.27 -1.43
C LEU A 108 6.77 0.77 -0.95
N ARG A 109 7.17 1.22 0.23
CA ARG A 109 8.33 0.73 0.97
C ARG A 109 8.00 0.50 2.44
N GLY A 110 8.77 -0.36 3.09
CA GLY A 110 8.51 -0.77 4.47
C GLY A 110 9.18 0.10 5.53
N THR A 111 10.12 0.99 5.15
CA THR A 111 10.80 1.90 6.06
C THR A 111 10.83 3.31 5.51
N LYS A 112 10.77 4.29 6.38
CA LYS A 112 10.94 5.69 6.01
C LYS A 112 12.44 5.93 5.75
N ALA A 113 12.87 5.98 4.48
CA ALA A 113 14.25 6.32 4.15
C ALA A 113 14.53 7.76 4.60
N ARG A 114 15.72 7.98 5.16
CA ARG A 114 16.27 9.33 5.27
C ARG A 114 16.85 9.71 3.91
N GLU A 115 16.73 10.97 3.56
CA GLU A 115 17.39 11.55 2.40
C GLU A 115 18.87 11.14 2.39
N GLY A 116 19.28 10.30 1.42
CA GLY A 116 20.64 9.74 1.33
C GLY A 116 20.75 8.21 1.26
N ASP A 117 19.76 7.44 1.69
CA ASP A 117 19.76 5.97 1.64
C ASP A 117 19.05 5.45 0.37
N SER A 118 19.62 5.76 -0.76
CA SER A 118 19.20 5.15 -2.01
C SER A 118 19.71 3.72 -2.10
N LYS A 119 18.80 2.77 -2.25
CA LYS A 119 18.92 1.39 -2.79
C LYS A 119 18.63 0.21 -1.86
N THR A 120 18.45 0.37 -0.55
CA THR A 120 18.21 -0.80 0.32
C THR A 120 16.85 -0.80 1.03
N GLY A 121 16.04 0.22 0.82
CA GLY A 121 14.84 0.50 1.63
C GLY A 121 13.57 -0.28 1.30
N THR A 122 13.59 -1.21 0.35
CA THR A 122 12.37 -1.89 -0.09
C THR A 122 12.09 -3.18 0.68
N MET A 123 13.08 -3.72 1.38
CA MET A 123 12.91 -4.96 2.15
C MET A 123 12.37 -4.68 3.55
N VAL A 124 11.31 -5.34 3.88
CA VAL A 124 10.78 -5.40 5.24
C VAL A 124 11.16 -6.73 5.83
N ALA A 125 12.11 -6.71 6.77
CA ALA A 125 12.32 -7.86 7.64
C ALA A 125 11.15 -7.89 8.64
N LEU A 126 10.26 -8.86 8.50
CA LEU A 126 9.05 -8.98 9.32
C LEU A 126 9.36 -9.05 10.83
N THR A 127 10.55 -9.55 11.18
CA THR A 127 11.08 -9.58 12.53
C THR A 127 11.21 -8.19 13.18
N VAL A 128 11.52 -7.16 12.39
CA VAL A 128 11.71 -5.78 12.89
C VAL A 128 10.38 -5.04 13.03
N LEU A 129 9.39 -5.37 12.19
CA LEU A 129 8.09 -4.70 12.18
C LEU A 129 7.21 -5.07 13.37
N PHE A 130 7.31 -6.31 13.83
CA PHE A 130 6.42 -6.81 14.89
C PHE A 130 7.05 -6.78 16.27
N GLY A 131 8.28 -6.24 16.39
CA GLY A 131 8.99 -6.16 17.66
C GLY A 131 9.25 -7.53 18.30
N PRO A 132 9.60 -7.57 19.62
CA PRO A 132 9.95 -8.82 20.31
C PRO A 132 8.80 -9.84 20.41
N ILE A 133 7.56 -9.43 20.13
CA ILE A 133 6.39 -10.31 20.16
C ILE A 133 6.39 -11.31 18.97
N GLY A 134 7.01 -10.93 17.82
CA GLY A 134 7.19 -11.80 16.65
C GLY A 134 8.34 -12.80 16.80
N LEU A 135 9.24 -12.61 17.77
CA LEU A 135 10.44 -13.42 18.02
C LEU A 135 10.20 -14.60 18.95
N ILE A 136 9.07 -15.26 18.84
CA ILE A 136 8.74 -16.27 19.81
C ILE A 136 9.40 -17.60 19.50
N LYS A 137 10.31 -17.97 20.39
CA LYS A 137 10.90 -19.30 20.66
C LYS A 137 11.71 -19.92 19.52
N LYS A 138 13.01 -20.06 19.79
CA LYS A 138 13.95 -20.92 19.04
C LYS A 138 13.24 -22.20 18.54
N GLY A 139 13.25 -22.41 17.22
CA GLY A 139 12.73 -23.63 16.61
C GLY A 139 11.27 -23.61 16.17
N LYS A 140 10.59 -22.47 16.18
CA LYS A 140 9.19 -22.36 15.69
C LYS A 140 9.11 -21.68 14.33
N GLU A 141 8.06 -22.05 13.59
CA GLU A 141 7.68 -21.35 12.36
C GLU A 141 7.25 -19.92 12.66
N ILE A 142 7.47 -19.03 11.70
CA ILE A 142 6.91 -17.68 11.72
C ILE A 142 5.50 -17.76 11.15
N GLU A 143 4.53 -17.34 11.93
CA GLU A 143 3.12 -17.27 11.51
C GLU A 143 2.61 -15.84 11.68
N ILE A 144 2.06 -15.28 10.62
CA ILE A 144 1.41 -13.99 10.58
C ILE A 144 -0.07 -14.23 10.35
N LYS A 145 -0.89 -13.77 11.27
CA LYS A 145 -2.34 -13.94 11.16
C LYS A 145 -2.92 -12.92 10.18
N GLU A 146 -3.99 -13.30 9.50
CA GLU A 146 -4.85 -12.36 8.79
C GLU A 146 -5.22 -11.17 9.69
N GLY A 147 -5.32 -9.98 9.13
CA GLY A 147 -5.63 -8.76 9.87
C GLY A 147 -4.46 -8.13 10.64
N THR A 148 -3.28 -8.78 10.68
CA THR A 148 -2.10 -8.20 11.32
C THR A 148 -1.72 -6.89 10.63
N SER A 149 -1.57 -5.82 11.40
CA SER A 149 -1.27 -4.47 10.87
C SER A 149 0.20 -4.31 10.49
N LEU A 150 0.43 -3.52 9.47
CA LEU A 150 1.73 -3.22 8.90
C LEU A 150 1.78 -1.73 8.53
N LYS A 151 2.86 -1.04 8.85
CA LYS A 151 3.11 0.32 8.36
C LYS A 151 3.95 0.27 7.09
N ALA A 152 3.51 1.03 6.10
CA ALA A 152 4.20 1.24 4.84
C ALA A 152 4.35 2.73 4.57
N PHE A 153 5.14 3.08 3.58
CA PHE A 153 5.36 4.44 3.14
C PHE A 153 5.33 4.49 1.62
N VAL A 154 4.86 5.59 1.07
CA VAL A 154 4.97 5.87 -0.36
C VAL A 154 6.46 5.97 -0.72
N ALA A 155 6.88 5.25 -1.76
CA ALA A 155 8.29 5.17 -2.15
C ALA A 155 8.75 6.36 -2.97
N ASP A 156 7.89 6.86 -3.86
CA ASP A 156 8.17 7.97 -4.77
C ASP A 156 6.92 8.86 -4.89
N ASP A 157 7.08 10.14 -5.23
CA ASP A 157 5.95 11.04 -5.51
C ASP A 157 5.06 10.46 -6.61
N ALA A 158 3.77 10.43 -6.39
CA ALA A 158 2.79 9.87 -7.32
C ALA A 158 1.63 10.83 -7.58
N SER A 159 1.32 11.04 -8.85
CA SER A 159 0.13 11.78 -9.25
C SER A 159 -1.09 10.87 -9.15
N VAL A 160 -2.06 11.26 -8.33
CA VAL A 160 -3.27 10.47 -8.04
C VAL A 160 -4.52 11.33 -8.23
N SER A 161 -5.65 10.69 -8.42
CA SER A 161 -6.95 11.37 -8.53
C SER A 161 -7.79 11.11 -7.28
N ALA A 162 -8.68 12.03 -6.96
CA ALA A 162 -9.66 11.85 -5.89
C ALA A 162 -10.55 10.63 -6.17
N VAL A 163 -10.86 9.87 -5.14
CA VAL A 163 -11.87 8.80 -5.23
C VAL A 163 -13.26 9.45 -5.19
N LYS A 164 -14.06 9.15 -6.20
CA LYS A 164 -15.46 9.55 -6.23
C LYS A 164 -16.32 8.71 -5.29
#